data_f14376ff0ca49966c2910284b38d3ca4
#
_entry.id   f14376ff0ca49966c2910284b38d3ca4
#
_cell.length_a   1.000
_cell.length_b   1.000
_cell.length_c   1.000
_cell.angle_alpha   90.00
_cell.angle_beta   90.00
_cell.angle_gamma   90.00
#
_symmetry.space_group_name_H-M   'P 1'
#
loop_
_entity.id
_entity.type
_entity.pdbx_description
1 polymer ?
#
loop_
_entity_poly.entity_id
_entity_poly.type
_entity_poly.pdbx_seq_one_letter_code
_entity_poly.pdbx_strand_id
1 'polypeptide(L)'
;MKPGNKNSYNSLDTIDIGNKSFNFYSLSKAEKNGLDGISYLPKSLKVLLENLLRYEDGVSVSKKQIEAIQKWLVDRKSATEIAYRPARVLLQDYTGIPAVADLAAMREAVKEKNKDLSLIHISEPTRPERIS
;
A
#
# COMPACT_ATOMS: atom_id res chain seq x y z
N MET A 1 -6.11 5.67 6.99
CA MET A 1 -5.00 6.14 6.14
C MET A 1 -5.57 6.83 4.92
N LYS A 2 -5.09 8.02 4.60
CA LYS A 2 -5.63 8.80 3.48
C LYS A 2 -5.04 8.32 2.15
N PRO A 3 -5.85 8.24 1.08
CA PRO A 3 -5.33 8.00 -0.26
C PRO A 3 -4.31 9.06 -0.66
N GLY A 4 -3.46 8.73 -1.62
CA GLY A 4 -2.54 9.68 -2.23
C GLY A 4 -3.28 10.73 -3.07
N ASN A 5 -2.59 11.81 -3.40
CA ASN A 5 -3.18 12.96 -4.08
C ASN A 5 -2.81 13.09 -5.57
N LYS A 6 -2.00 12.18 -6.10
CA LYS A 6 -1.52 12.31 -7.49
C LYS A 6 -2.48 11.75 -8.53
N ASN A 7 -2.97 10.53 -8.32
CA ASN A 7 -3.87 9.87 -9.26
C ASN A 7 -3.44 10.04 -10.74
N SER A 8 -2.16 9.80 -11.01
CA SER A 8 -1.54 10.09 -12.33
C SER A 8 -2.21 9.38 -13.50
N TYR A 9 -2.82 8.23 -13.24
CA TYR A 9 -3.50 7.44 -14.27
C TYR A 9 -5.02 7.63 -14.26
N ASN A 10 -5.50 8.61 -13.51
CA ASN A 10 -6.93 8.92 -13.39
C ASN A 10 -7.78 7.66 -13.16
N SER A 11 -7.33 6.82 -12.25
CA SER A 11 -7.94 5.51 -12.00
C SER A 11 -9.03 5.53 -10.92
N LEU A 12 -9.14 6.64 -10.17
CA LEU A 12 -10.16 6.78 -9.13
C LEU A 12 -11.56 6.69 -9.75
N ASP A 13 -12.37 5.81 -9.20
CA ASP A 13 -13.73 5.58 -9.65
C ASP A 13 -14.63 5.32 -8.44
N THR A 14 -15.91 5.27 -8.66
CA THR A 14 -16.91 5.06 -7.61
C THR A 14 -17.80 3.88 -7.96
N ILE A 15 -18.08 3.05 -6.99
CA ILE A 15 -19.03 1.94 -7.12
C ILE A 15 -20.14 2.10 -6.08
N ASP A 16 -21.37 1.92 -6.51
CA ASP A 16 -22.55 1.95 -5.66
C ASP A 16 -22.96 0.53 -5.28
N ILE A 17 -22.99 0.28 -3.98
CA ILE A 17 -23.43 -1.02 -3.44
C ILE A 17 -24.57 -0.75 -2.46
N GLY A 18 -25.79 -1.08 -2.86
CA GLY A 18 -26.99 -0.77 -2.09
C GLY A 18 -27.16 0.75 -1.96
N ASN A 19 -27.24 1.24 -0.72
CA ASN A 19 -27.41 2.67 -0.43
C ASN A 19 -26.08 3.40 -0.20
N LYS A 20 -24.93 2.74 -0.42
CA LYS A 20 -23.60 3.30 -0.16
C LYS A 20 -22.77 3.38 -1.43
N SER A 21 -22.03 4.47 -1.56
CA SER A 21 -21.05 4.67 -2.62
C SER A 21 -19.64 4.51 -2.05
N PHE A 22 -18.82 3.73 -2.75
CA PHE A 22 -17.43 3.49 -2.37
C PHE A 22 -16.50 3.94 -3.48
N ASN A 23 -15.41 4.61 -3.09
CA ASN A 23 -14.35 4.95 -4.01
C ASN A 23 -13.38 3.79 -4.14
N PHE A 24 -12.93 3.53 -5.35
CA PHE A 24 -11.91 2.52 -5.63
C PHE A 24 -11.00 2.98 -6.75
N TYR A 25 -9.88 2.31 -6.91
CA TYR A 25 -8.91 2.64 -7.97
C TYR A 25 -9.00 1.57 -9.05
N SER A 26 -9.59 1.96 -10.19
CA SER A 26 -9.93 1.05 -11.27
C SER A 26 -8.70 0.68 -12.11
N LEU A 27 -8.36 -0.60 -12.13
CA LEU A 27 -7.29 -1.10 -13.01
C LEU A 27 -7.64 -0.94 -14.49
N SER A 28 -8.93 -1.10 -14.83
CA SER A 28 -9.40 -0.90 -16.21
C SER A 28 -9.18 0.53 -16.70
N LYS A 29 -9.45 1.52 -15.86
CA LYS A 29 -9.16 2.92 -16.18
C LYS A 29 -7.67 3.18 -16.27
N ALA A 30 -6.88 2.63 -15.35
CA ALA A 30 -5.42 2.77 -15.38
C ALA A 30 -4.83 2.17 -16.66
N GLU A 31 -5.35 1.03 -17.11
CA GLU A 31 -4.91 0.41 -18.35
C GLU A 31 -5.19 1.30 -19.57
N LYS A 32 -6.38 1.89 -19.64
CA LYS A 32 -6.76 2.82 -20.71
C LYS A 32 -5.93 4.11 -20.68
N ASN A 33 -5.44 4.50 -19.52
CA ASN A 33 -4.74 5.77 -19.32
C ASN A 33 -3.20 5.65 -19.34
N GLY A 34 -2.65 4.55 -19.84
CA GLY A 34 -1.22 4.39 -20.06
C GLY A 34 -0.55 3.16 -19.47
N LEU A 35 -1.24 2.39 -18.66
CA LEU A 35 -0.71 1.14 -18.09
C LEU A 35 -1.13 -0.06 -18.95
N ASP A 36 -0.71 -0.06 -20.21
CA ASP A 36 -1.11 -1.10 -21.16
C ASP A 36 -0.74 -2.50 -20.68
N GLY A 37 -1.68 -3.44 -20.82
CA GLY A 37 -1.46 -4.85 -20.56
C GLY A 37 -1.58 -5.27 -19.09
N ILE A 38 -1.88 -4.38 -18.18
CA ILE A 38 -1.97 -4.72 -16.75
C ILE A 38 -3.08 -5.73 -16.43
N SER A 39 -4.05 -5.91 -17.29
CA SER A 39 -5.07 -6.97 -17.15
C SER A 39 -4.47 -8.38 -17.19
N TYR A 40 -3.29 -8.54 -17.79
CA TYR A 40 -2.57 -9.82 -17.84
C TYR A 40 -1.67 -10.08 -16.63
N LEU A 41 -1.58 -9.16 -15.69
CA LEU A 41 -0.81 -9.36 -14.46
C LEU A 41 -1.42 -10.49 -13.62
N PRO A 42 -0.59 -11.25 -12.88
CA PRO A 42 -1.11 -12.12 -11.82
C PRO A 42 -1.93 -11.35 -10.80
N LYS A 43 -2.90 -11.99 -10.19
CA LYS A 43 -3.79 -11.34 -9.21
C LYS A 43 -3.03 -10.71 -8.06
N SER A 44 -1.95 -11.34 -7.60
CA SER A 44 -1.11 -10.79 -6.54
C SER A 44 -0.49 -9.44 -6.93
N LEU A 45 0.01 -9.33 -8.16
CA LEU A 45 0.58 -8.07 -8.66
C LEU A 45 -0.51 -7.02 -8.93
N LYS A 46 -1.71 -7.44 -9.30
CA LYS A 46 -2.86 -6.52 -9.41
C LYS A 46 -3.21 -5.89 -8.07
N VAL A 47 -3.15 -6.65 -6.98
CA VAL A 47 -3.37 -6.14 -5.63
C VAL A 47 -2.30 -5.11 -5.26
N LEU A 48 -1.03 -5.41 -5.54
CA LEU A 48 0.06 -4.46 -5.30
C LEU A 48 -0.09 -3.21 -6.14
N LEU A 49 -0.48 -3.35 -7.40
CA LEU A 49 -0.68 -2.21 -8.30
C LEU A 49 -1.83 -1.31 -7.82
N GLU A 50 -2.95 -1.88 -7.42
CA GLU A 50 -4.07 -1.10 -6.88
C GLU A 50 -3.63 -0.33 -5.63
N ASN A 51 -2.84 -0.93 -4.77
CA ASN A 51 -2.31 -0.27 -3.59
C ASN A 51 -1.43 0.92 -3.96
N LEU A 52 -0.56 0.77 -4.94
CA LEU A 52 0.28 1.88 -5.43
C LEU A 52 -0.56 3.01 -6.03
N LEU A 53 -1.57 2.68 -6.83
CA LEU A 53 -2.48 3.67 -7.41
C LEU A 53 -3.23 4.44 -6.33
N ARG A 54 -3.69 3.75 -5.30
CA ARG A 54 -4.42 4.35 -4.18
C ARG A 54 -3.58 5.33 -3.38
N TYR A 55 -2.31 5.03 -3.16
CA TYR A 55 -1.44 5.81 -2.27
C TYR A 55 -0.39 6.63 -2.99
N GLU A 56 -0.51 6.80 -4.29
CA GLU A 56 0.42 7.62 -5.06
C GLU A 56 0.42 9.07 -4.58
N ASP A 57 1.55 9.50 -4.02
CA ASP A 57 1.73 10.85 -3.46
C ASP A 57 2.96 11.59 -4.05
N GLY A 58 3.75 10.92 -4.89
CA GLY A 58 4.96 11.48 -5.46
C GLY A 58 6.14 11.55 -4.49
N VAL A 59 5.97 11.08 -3.25
CA VAL A 59 7.01 11.07 -2.21
C VAL A 59 7.34 9.64 -1.82
N SER A 60 6.45 8.94 -1.12
CA SER A 60 6.64 7.54 -0.74
C SER A 60 6.20 6.57 -1.82
N VAL A 61 5.18 6.92 -2.58
CA VAL A 61 4.70 6.16 -3.74
C VAL A 61 4.78 7.04 -4.98
N SER A 62 5.71 6.70 -5.87
CA SER A 62 5.94 7.46 -7.10
C SER A 62 5.38 6.73 -8.31
N LYS A 63 5.18 7.48 -9.39
CA LYS A 63 4.78 6.94 -10.69
C LYS A 63 5.76 5.86 -11.18
N LYS A 64 7.05 6.01 -10.87
CA LYS A 64 8.08 5.03 -11.23
C LYS A 64 7.82 3.65 -10.64
N GLN A 65 7.34 3.58 -9.41
CA GLN A 65 6.98 2.31 -8.77
C GLN A 65 5.80 1.64 -9.49
N ILE A 66 4.82 2.43 -9.90
CA ILE A 66 3.67 1.93 -10.67
C ILE A 66 4.12 1.38 -12.02
N GLU A 67 4.97 2.11 -12.71
CA GLU A 67 5.54 1.69 -14.01
C GLU A 67 6.37 0.42 -13.88
N ALA A 68 7.04 0.21 -12.75
CA ALA A 68 7.81 -1.00 -12.49
C ALA A 68 6.93 -2.26 -12.46
N ILE A 69 5.72 -2.16 -11.95
CA ILE A 69 4.75 -3.26 -11.98
C ILE A 69 4.34 -3.58 -13.43
N GLN A 70 4.07 -2.56 -14.23
CA GLN A 70 3.75 -2.76 -15.66
C GLN A 70 4.92 -3.43 -16.40
N LYS A 71 6.13 -2.96 -16.17
CA LYS A 71 7.33 -3.47 -16.81
C LYS A 71 7.60 -4.94 -16.49
N TRP A 72 7.15 -5.40 -15.33
CA TRP A 72 7.25 -6.81 -14.95
C TRP A 72 6.57 -7.73 -15.97
N LEU A 73 5.55 -7.29 -16.70
CA LEU A 73 4.90 -8.09 -17.75
C LEU A 73 5.88 -8.56 -18.81
N VAL A 74 6.88 -7.76 -19.12
CA VAL A 74 7.91 -8.07 -20.13
C VAL A 74 9.09 -8.77 -19.48
N ASP A 75 9.63 -8.21 -18.41
CA ASP A 75 10.89 -8.63 -17.81
C ASP A 75 10.74 -9.85 -16.89
N ARG A 76 9.54 -10.11 -16.36
CA ARG A 76 9.22 -11.18 -15.39
C ARG A 76 10.09 -11.15 -14.14
N LYS A 77 10.76 -10.04 -13.89
CA LYS A 77 11.58 -9.76 -12.71
C LYS A 77 11.67 -8.26 -12.50
N SER A 78 11.98 -7.86 -11.29
CA SER A 78 12.22 -6.45 -10.99
C SER A 78 13.15 -6.34 -9.78
N ALA A 79 14.07 -5.38 -9.83
CA ALA A 79 14.90 -4.98 -8.69
C ALA A 79 14.39 -3.67 -8.07
N THR A 80 13.29 -3.13 -8.56
CA THR A 80 12.70 -1.89 -8.04
C THR A 80 11.93 -2.18 -6.77
N GLU A 81 12.28 -1.48 -5.71
CA GLU A 81 11.51 -1.51 -4.47
C GLU A 81 10.21 -0.73 -4.66
N ILE A 82 9.14 -1.27 -4.11
CA ILE A 82 7.83 -0.63 -4.11
C ILE A 82 7.33 -0.47 -2.68
N ALA A 83 6.62 0.61 -2.43
CA ALA A 83 5.92 0.79 -1.16
C ALA A 83 4.64 -0.04 -1.15
N TYR A 84 4.29 -0.58 0.00
CA TYR A 84 3.02 -1.27 0.21
C TYR A 84 2.41 -0.84 1.53
N ARG A 85 1.17 -0.43 1.51
CA ARG A 85 0.44 0.01 2.70
C ARG A 85 -0.73 -0.92 2.95
N PRO A 86 -0.56 -1.92 3.82
CA PRO A 86 -1.64 -2.85 4.11
C PRO A 86 -2.76 -2.15 4.88
N ALA A 87 -4.00 -2.48 4.55
CA ALA A 87 -5.16 -2.00 5.31
C ALA A 87 -5.26 -2.67 6.68
N ARG A 88 -4.74 -3.89 6.78
CA ARG A 88 -4.79 -4.69 8.00
C ARG A 88 -3.57 -5.59 8.09
N VAL A 89 -3.00 -5.70 9.28
CA VAL A 89 -1.90 -6.62 9.57
C VAL A 89 -2.40 -7.66 10.54
N LEU A 90 -2.27 -8.94 10.18
CA LEU A 90 -2.56 -10.06 11.08
C LEU A 90 -1.27 -10.45 11.80
N LEU A 91 -1.30 -10.36 13.12
CA LEU A 91 -0.22 -10.83 13.97
C LEU A 91 -0.60 -12.20 14.51
N GLN A 92 0.17 -13.20 14.16
CA GLN A 92 0.02 -14.56 14.65
C GLN A 92 0.47 -14.66 16.11
N ASP A 93 0.12 -15.76 16.80
CA ASP A 93 0.52 -15.99 18.19
C ASP A 93 2.02 -15.73 18.41
N TYR A 94 2.34 -14.96 19.45
CA TYR A 94 3.69 -14.50 19.81
C TYR A 94 4.38 -13.54 18.81
N THR A 95 3.83 -13.33 17.63
CA THR A 95 4.42 -12.41 16.62
C THR A 95 4.26 -10.94 17.05
N GLY A 96 3.20 -10.61 17.77
CA GLY A 96 2.92 -9.25 18.22
C GLY A 96 4.00 -8.67 19.12
N ILE A 97 4.61 -9.49 19.99
CA ILE A 97 5.66 -9.04 20.93
C ILE A 97 6.93 -8.65 20.18
N PRO A 98 7.51 -9.47 19.28
CA PRO A 98 8.66 -9.06 18.47
C PRO A 98 8.40 -7.83 17.62
N ALA A 99 7.22 -7.73 17.00
CA ALA A 99 6.87 -6.57 16.17
C ALA A 99 6.83 -5.28 16.98
N VAL A 100 6.25 -5.30 18.19
CA VAL A 100 6.22 -4.14 19.07
C VAL A 100 7.63 -3.77 19.55
N ALA A 101 8.46 -4.76 19.87
CA ALA A 101 9.85 -4.52 20.27
C ALA A 101 10.65 -3.85 19.14
N ASP A 102 10.47 -4.28 17.90
CA ASP A 102 11.14 -3.68 16.74
C ASP A 102 10.69 -2.23 16.52
N LEU A 103 9.39 -1.94 16.64
CA LEU A 103 8.88 -0.58 16.54
C LEU A 103 9.41 0.32 17.66
N ALA A 104 9.51 -0.20 18.88
CA ALA A 104 10.08 0.53 20.00
C ALA A 104 11.56 0.85 19.77
N ALA A 105 12.33 -0.10 19.26
CA ALA A 105 13.74 0.12 18.90
C ALA A 105 13.90 1.17 17.81
N MET A 106 13.02 1.17 16.81
CA MET A 106 13.01 2.21 15.76
C MET A 106 12.72 3.59 16.33
N ARG A 107 11.80 3.71 17.26
CA ARG A 107 11.50 5.00 17.93
C ARG A 107 12.70 5.51 18.71
N GLU A 108 13.38 4.65 19.44
CA GLU A 108 14.58 5.04 20.18
C GLU A 108 15.69 5.53 19.24
N ALA A 109 15.94 4.81 18.15
CA ALA A 109 16.93 5.20 17.15
C ALA A 109 16.62 6.57 16.52
N VAL A 110 15.35 6.85 16.27
CA VAL A 110 14.91 8.15 15.75
C VAL A 110 15.09 9.25 16.78
N LYS A 111 14.77 8.97 18.04
CA LYS A 111 14.96 9.91 19.16
C LYS A 111 16.43 10.30 19.32
N GLU A 112 17.34 9.33 19.27
CA GLU A 112 18.77 9.58 19.35
C GLU A 112 19.28 10.52 18.25
N LYS A 113 18.62 10.49 17.08
CA LYS A 113 18.95 11.36 15.96
C LYS A 113 18.18 12.69 15.97
N ASN A 114 17.48 13.01 17.05
CA ASN A 114 16.64 14.22 17.16
C ASN A 114 15.62 14.38 16.01
N LYS A 115 15.04 13.29 15.59
CA LYS A 115 13.99 13.28 14.58
C LYS A 115 12.60 13.30 15.21
N ASP A 116 11.62 13.67 14.41
CA ASP A 116 10.23 13.69 14.85
C ASP A 116 9.69 12.28 15.06
N LEU A 117 9.31 11.96 16.30
CA LEU A 117 8.74 10.66 16.66
C LEU A 117 7.31 10.46 16.14
N SER A 118 6.62 11.51 15.71
CA SER A 118 5.28 11.40 15.16
C SER A 118 5.23 10.60 13.86
N LEU A 119 6.37 10.44 13.20
CA LEU A 119 6.49 9.66 11.97
C LEU A 119 6.48 8.14 12.22
N ILE A 120 6.67 7.71 13.46
CA ILE A 120 6.68 6.28 13.83
C ILE A 120 5.54 6.03 14.80
N HIS A 121 4.53 5.30 14.34
CA HIS A 121 3.40 4.90 15.16
C HIS A 121 3.62 3.48 15.69
N ILE A 122 3.64 3.35 17.02
CA ILE A 122 3.52 2.04 17.67
C ILE A 122 2.04 1.78 17.84
N SER A 123 1.48 0.87 17.05
CA SER A 123 0.15 0.36 17.35
C SER A 123 0.25 -0.52 18.59
N GLU A 124 -0.60 -0.27 19.56
CA GLU A 124 -0.77 -1.20 20.67
C GLU A 124 -1.19 -2.55 20.09
N PRO A 125 -0.67 -3.69 20.64
CA PRO A 125 -1.18 -4.97 20.24
C PRO A 125 -2.67 -4.99 20.54
N THR A 126 -3.47 -4.88 19.49
CA THR A 126 -4.91 -5.07 19.62
C THR A 126 -5.12 -6.47 20.17
N ARG A 127 -5.89 -6.58 21.25
CA ARG A 127 -6.37 -7.88 21.69
C ARG A 127 -6.96 -8.57 20.47
N PRO A 128 -6.58 -9.86 20.21
CA PRO A 128 -7.23 -10.58 19.16
C PRO A 128 -8.73 -10.45 19.38
N GLU A 129 -9.44 -9.89 18.39
CA GLU A 129 -10.88 -9.86 18.45
C GLU A 129 -11.35 -11.27 18.69
N ARG A 130 -12.07 -11.48 19.79
CA ARG A 130 -12.71 -12.76 20.02
C ARG A 130 -13.63 -13.00 18.84
N ILE A 131 -13.31 -14.02 18.07
CA ILE A 131 -14.24 -14.58 17.12
C ILE A 131 -15.33 -15.23 17.99
N SER A 132 -16.37 -14.49 18.21
CA SER A 132 -17.58 -15.05 18.85
C SER A 132 -18.52 -15.56 17.78
#